data_686501b62d387e5e55ccdfd2c36d9437
#
_entry.id   686501b62d387e5e55ccdfd2c36d9437
#
_cell.length_a   1.000
_cell.length_b   1.000
_cell.length_c   1.000
_cell.angle_alpha   90.00
_cell.angle_beta   90.00
_cell.angle_gamma   90.00
#
_symmetry.space_group_name_H-M   'P 1'
#
loop_
_entity.id
_entity.type
_entity.pdbx_description
1 polymer ?
#
loop_
_entity_poly.entity_id
_entity_poly.type
_entity_poly.pdbx_seq_one_letter_code
_entity_poly.pdbx_strand_id
1 'polypeptide(L)'
;MSDIKNEKVEEQELPQIIKIRITLTSTKVKQLETVSNNIIRNAEQFQLVKKGPVRLPTKVLKISTRKTPNGEGSKTWETYEMRIHKRYIDLQAPVHIVKRITQITIEPGVDVEVVVASD
;
A
#
# COMPACT_ATOMS: atom_id res chain seq x y z
N MET A 1 -47.85 -0.86 3.04
CA MET A 1 -47.40 0.08 2.01
C MET A 1 -46.06 0.69 2.33
N SER A 2 -45.82 1.07 3.56
CA SER A 2 -44.52 1.54 3.97
C SER A 2 -43.42 0.49 3.87
N ASP A 3 -43.79 -0.76 4.00
CA ASP A 3 -42.82 -1.87 3.96
C ASP A 3 -42.13 -2.00 2.61
N ILE A 4 -42.88 -1.72 1.54
CA ILE A 4 -42.33 -1.81 0.19
C ILE A 4 -41.26 -0.75 -0.01
N LYS A 5 -41.45 0.44 0.53
CA LYS A 5 -40.46 1.50 0.43
C LYS A 5 -39.20 1.16 1.22
N ASN A 6 -39.37 0.55 2.36
CA ASN A 6 -38.24 0.14 3.19
C ASN A 6 -37.40 -0.92 2.50
N GLU A 7 -38.03 -1.85 1.85
CA GLU A 7 -37.32 -2.90 1.11
C GLU A 7 -36.48 -2.32 -0.02
N LYS A 8 -37.02 -1.34 -0.74
CA LYS A 8 -36.25 -0.69 -1.80
C LYS A 8 -35.06 0.08 -1.27
N VAL A 9 -35.22 0.74 -0.13
CA VAL A 9 -34.12 1.45 0.50
C VAL A 9 -33.02 0.47 0.93
N GLU A 10 -33.41 -0.64 1.51
CA GLU A 10 -32.44 -1.66 1.92
C GLU A 10 -31.66 -2.20 0.73
N GLU A 11 -32.30 -2.44 -0.39
CA GLU A 11 -31.61 -2.91 -1.60
C GLU A 11 -30.60 -1.88 -2.09
N GLN A 12 -30.93 -0.60 -2.01
CA GLN A 12 -30.03 0.46 -2.43
C GLN A 12 -28.85 0.64 -1.49
N GLU A 13 -29.00 0.22 -0.23
CA GLU A 13 -27.96 0.35 0.78
C GLU A 13 -27.01 -0.84 0.79
N LEU A 14 -27.28 -1.89 0.04
CA LEU A 14 -26.37 -3.02 -0.03
C LEU A 14 -25.02 -2.57 -0.57
N PRO A 15 -23.94 -2.81 0.20
CA PRO A 15 -22.63 -2.34 -0.22
C PRO A 15 -22.14 -3.10 -1.45
N GLN A 16 -21.59 -2.36 -2.37
CA GLN A 16 -20.96 -2.94 -3.54
C GLN A 16 -19.54 -3.36 -3.19
N ILE A 17 -19.22 -4.61 -3.48
CA ILE A 17 -17.89 -5.15 -3.24
C ILE A 17 -17.01 -4.82 -4.42
N ILE A 18 -15.88 -4.22 -4.14
CA ILE A 18 -14.90 -3.86 -5.17
C ILE A 18 -13.60 -4.61 -4.91
N LYS A 19 -12.86 -4.82 -5.98
CA LYS A 19 -11.52 -5.39 -5.91
C LYS A 19 -10.52 -4.24 -5.93
N ILE A 20 -9.64 -4.23 -4.94
CA ILE A 20 -8.61 -3.20 -4.86
C ILE A 20 -7.24 -3.84 -4.74
N ARG A 21 -6.25 -3.09 -5.20
CA ARG A 21 -4.86 -3.44 -5.00
C ARG A 21 -4.18 -2.32 -4.22
N ILE A 22 -3.65 -2.66 -3.07
CA ILE A 22 -2.92 -1.72 -2.24
C ILE A 22 -1.43 -1.97 -2.48
N THR A 23 -0.75 -0.96 -3.00
CA THR A 23 0.68 -1.03 -3.26
C THR A 23 1.41 -0.21 -2.22
N LEU A 24 2.37 -0.83 -1.56
CA LEU A 24 3.18 -0.21 -0.51
C LEU A 24 4.60 -0.07 -1.00
N THR A 25 5.17 1.11 -0.84
CA THR A 25 6.54 1.40 -1.26
C THR A 25 7.28 2.07 -0.11
N SER A 26 8.47 1.57 0.20
CA SER A 26 9.30 2.17 1.25
C SER A 26 10.75 1.80 1.04
N THR A 27 11.63 2.65 1.58
CA THR A 27 13.06 2.34 1.66
C THR A 27 13.39 1.53 2.92
N LYS A 28 12.47 1.47 3.87
CA LYS A 28 12.67 0.78 5.13
C LYS A 28 11.81 -0.48 5.20
N VAL A 29 12.46 -1.63 5.24
CA VAL A 29 11.78 -2.92 5.23
C VAL A 29 10.91 -3.12 6.47
N LYS A 30 11.40 -2.75 7.64
CA LYS A 30 10.67 -2.97 8.88
C LYS A 30 9.33 -2.25 8.90
N GLN A 31 9.31 -1.00 8.49
CA GLN A 31 8.07 -0.22 8.43
C GLN A 31 7.13 -0.78 7.38
N LEU A 32 7.68 -1.20 6.26
CA LEU A 32 6.91 -1.81 5.19
C LEU A 32 6.23 -3.09 5.66
N GLU A 33 6.94 -3.93 6.39
CA GLU A 33 6.37 -5.16 6.94
C GLU A 33 5.31 -4.87 7.99
N THR A 34 5.55 -3.89 8.85
CA THR A 34 4.57 -3.50 9.87
C THR A 34 3.26 -3.07 9.22
N VAL A 35 3.34 -2.21 8.20
CA VAL A 35 2.15 -1.73 7.50
C VAL A 35 1.45 -2.89 6.78
N SER A 36 2.21 -3.75 6.11
CA SER A 36 1.63 -4.92 5.43
C SER A 36 0.88 -5.82 6.39
N ASN A 37 1.49 -6.10 7.54
CA ASN A 37 0.87 -6.95 8.55
C ASN A 37 -0.38 -6.31 9.14
N ASN A 38 -0.37 -4.99 9.33
CA ASN A 38 -1.53 -4.28 9.83
C ASN A 38 -2.70 -4.34 8.84
N ILE A 39 -2.42 -4.20 7.55
CA ILE A 39 -3.45 -4.31 6.53
C ILE A 39 -4.04 -5.72 6.51
N ILE A 40 -3.20 -6.73 6.56
CA ILE A 40 -3.65 -8.12 6.57
C ILE A 40 -4.48 -8.42 7.82
N ARG A 41 -4.03 -7.93 8.97
CA ARG A 41 -4.77 -8.12 10.22
C ARG A 41 -6.13 -7.45 10.17
N ASN A 42 -6.21 -6.24 9.64
CA ASN A 42 -7.48 -5.55 9.48
C ASN A 42 -8.39 -6.27 8.50
N ALA A 43 -7.85 -6.80 7.42
CA ALA A 43 -8.61 -7.57 6.45
C ALA A 43 -9.19 -8.84 7.09
N GLU A 44 -8.41 -9.51 7.93
CA GLU A 44 -8.89 -10.69 8.66
C GLU A 44 -9.97 -10.33 9.66
N GLN A 45 -9.83 -9.20 10.33
CA GLN A 45 -10.82 -8.73 11.29
C GLN A 45 -12.18 -8.49 10.64
N PHE A 46 -12.18 -7.97 9.42
CA PHE A 46 -13.41 -7.74 8.65
C PHE A 46 -13.82 -8.94 7.80
N GLN A 47 -13.09 -10.05 7.88
CA GLN A 47 -13.36 -11.27 7.12
C GLN A 47 -13.40 -11.03 5.62
N LEU A 48 -12.46 -10.26 5.12
CA LEU A 48 -12.36 -9.93 3.70
C LEU A 48 -11.59 -11.00 2.93
N VAL A 49 -11.94 -11.15 1.66
CA VAL A 49 -11.15 -11.98 0.76
C VAL A 49 -9.87 -11.23 0.42
N LYS A 50 -8.74 -11.87 0.65
CA LYS A 50 -7.44 -11.24 0.44
C LYS A 50 -6.46 -12.21 -0.21
N LYS A 51 -5.55 -11.67 -1.00
CA LYS A 51 -4.32 -12.33 -1.36
C LYS A 51 -3.21 -11.73 -0.51
N GLY A 52 -2.42 -12.58 0.10
CA GLY A 52 -1.34 -12.15 0.98
C GLY A 52 -0.34 -11.25 0.29
N PRO A 53 0.53 -10.62 1.06
CA PRO A 53 1.45 -9.67 0.46
C PRO A 53 2.37 -10.33 -0.56
N VAL A 54 2.41 -9.77 -1.76
CA VAL A 54 3.31 -10.20 -2.80
C VAL A 54 4.52 -9.27 -2.79
N ARG A 55 5.69 -9.85 -2.65
CA ARG A 55 6.94 -9.09 -2.63
C ARG A 55 7.42 -8.89 -4.05
N LEU A 56 7.55 -7.64 -4.44
CA LEU A 56 8.10 -7.29 -5.73
C LEU A 56 9.62 -7.19 -5.62
N PRO A 57 10.35 -7.36 -6.74
CA PRO A 57 11.80 -7.22 -6.71
C PRO A 57 12.23 -5.85 -6.20
N THR A 58 13.27 -5.85 -5.36
CA THR A 58 13.83 -4.63 -4.80
C THR A 58 14.58 -3.87 -5.88
N LYS A 59 14.24 -2.59 -6.05
CA LYS A 59 14.98 -1.71 -6.93
C LYS A 59 16.13 -1.08 -6.17
N VAL A 60 17.31 -1.13 -6.74
CA VAL A 60 18.50 -0.54 -6.16
C VAL A 60 18.91 0.64 -7.04
N LEU A 61 18.92 1.82 -6.44
CA LEU A 61 19.41 3.03 -7.09
C LEU A 61 20.79 3.35 -6.53
N LYS A 62 21.75 3.46 -7.41
CA LYS A 62 23.12 3.80 -7.03
C LYS A 62 23.52 5.11 -7.68
N ILE A 63 23.93 6.05 -6.87
CA ILE A 63 24.37 7.35 -7.33
C ILE A 63 25.79 7.55 -6.84
N SER A 64 26.72 7.80 -7.77
CA SER A 64 28.09 8.08 -7.45
C SER A 64 28.34 9.57 -7.59
N THR A 65 28.80 10.20 -6.51
CA THR A 65 29.13 11.63 -6.53
C THR A 65 30.53 11.84 -5.97
N ARG A 66 31.16 12.96 -6.37
CA ARG A 66 32.43 13.33 -5.79
C ARG A 66 32.24 13.82 -4.37
N LYS A 67 33.12 13.40 -3.46
CA LYS A 67 33.09 13.88 -2.08
C LYS A 67 33.46 15.35 -1.97
N THR A 68 34.39 15.82 -2.80
CA THR A 68 34.82 17.19 -2.77
C THR A 68 34.39 17.90 -4.04
N PRO A 69 33.80 19.10 -3.94
CA PRO A 69 33.35 19.83 -5.12
C PRO A 69 34.50 20.38 -5.97
N ASN A 70 35.69 20.52 -5.42
CA ASN A 70 36.82 21.13 -6.11
C ASN A 70 37.52 20.22 -7.09
N GLY A 71 37.36 18.92 -6.95
CA GLY A 71 38.00 18.00 -7.88
C GLY A 71 39.50 17.91 -7.76
N GLU A 72 40.10 18.57 -6.80
CA GLU A 72 41.55 18.50 -6.57
C GLU A 72 41.91 17.23 -5.81
N GLY A 73 43.01 16.64 -6.18
CA GLY A 73 43.58 15.52 -5.49
C GLY A 73 42.92 14.20 -5.83
N SER A 74 42.88 13.33 -4.87
CA SER A 74 42.41 11.99 -5.07
C SER A 74 40.97 11.95 -5.56
N LYS A 75 40.72 11.06 -6.49
CA LYS A 75 39.39 10.87 -7.07
C LYS A 75 38.52 10.12 -6.09
N THR A 76 38.15 10.79 -5.01
CA THR A 76 37.26 10.18 -4.00
C THR A 76 35.83 10.33 -4.44
N TRP A 77 35.20 9.22 -4.73
CA TRP A 77 33.82 9.15 -5.10
C TRP A 77 33.05 8.54 -3.95
N GLU A 78 31.88 9.09 -3.68
CA GLU A 78 30.98 8.53 -2.70
C GLU A 78 29.80 7.92 -3.46
N THR A 79 29.51 6.67 -3.16
CA THR A 79 28.42 5.97 -3.78
C THR A 79 27.26 5.92 -2.81
N TYR A 80 26.13 6.48 -3.23
CA TYR A 80 24.89 6.41 -2.47
C TYR A 80 24.04 5.31 -3.05
N GLU A 81 23.56 4.44 -2.19
CA GLU A 81 22.71 3.35 -2.56
C GLU A 81 21.37 3.49 -1.87
N MET A 82 20.30 3.46 -2.67
CA MET A 82 18.94 3.51 -2.15
C MET A 82 18.21 2.27 -2.62
N ARG A 83 17.66 1.52 -1.68
CA ARG A 83 16.88 0.33 -1.98
C ARG A 83 15.41 0.63 -1.77
N ILE A 84 14.62 0.40 -2.81
CA ILE A 84 13.19 0.64 -2.78
C ILE A 84 12.49 -0.71 -2.78
N HIS A 85 11.75 -0.97 -1.72
CA HIS A 85 10.98 -2.19 -1.56
C HIS A 85 9.51 -1.94 -1.87
N LYS A 86 8.91 -2.84 -2.62
CA LYS A 86 7.51 -2.75 -3.00
C LYS A 86 6.78 -4.02 -2.64
N ARG A 87 5.56 -3.87 -2.17
CA ARG A 87 4.67 -4.99 -1.90
C ARG A 87 3.27 -4.60 -2.29
N TYR A 88 2.47 -5.58 -2.74
CA TYR A 88 1.08 -5.31 -2.98
C TYR A 88 0.20 -6.35 -2.32
N ILE A 89 -1.00 -5.93 -1.96
CA ILE A 89 -2.01 -6.75 -1.33
C ILE A 89 -3.30 -6.55 -2.10
N ASP A 90 -3.92 -7.65 -2.53
CA ASP A 90 -5.21 -7.60 -3.21
C ASP A 90 -6.31 -7.91 -2.21
N LEU A 91 -7.32 -7.05 -2.19
CA LEU A 91 -8.47 -7.19 -1.29
C LEU A 91 -9.77 -7.05 -2.05
N GLN A 92 -10.79 -7.73 -1.56
CA GLN A 92 -12.17 -7.53 -2.00
C GLN A 92 -12.96 -7.03 -0.80
N ALA A 93 -13.49 -5.83 -0.91
CA ALA A 93 -14.16 -5.19 0.22
C ALA A 93 -15.16 -4.14 -0.23
N PRO A 94 -16.17 -3.83 0.61
CA PRO A 94 -17.01 -2.67 0.38
C PRO A 94 -16.22 -1.37 0.46
N VAL A 95 -16.68 -0.35 -0.24
CA VAL A 95 -15.97 0.93 -0.35
C VAL A 95 -15.68 1.54 1.02
N HIS A 96 -16.65 1.50 1.93
CA HIS A 96 -16.46 2.11 3.26
C HIS A 96 -15.39 1.39 4.08
N ILE A 97 -15.26 0.09 3.92
CA ILE A 97 -14.21 -0.69 4.61
C ILE A 97 -12.84 -0.35 4.02
N VAL A 98 -12.76 -0.19 2.70
CA VAL A 98 -11.51 0.20 2.04
C VAL A 98 -11.00 1.52 2.58
N LYS A 99 -11.87 2.51 2.70
CA LYS A 99 -11.50 3.81 3.26
C LYS A 99 -10.97 3.69 4.68
N ARG A 100 -11.62 2.86 5.48
CA ARG A 100 -11.25 2.64 6.87
C ARG A 100 -9.88 2.01 6.99
N ILE A 101 -9.60 0.98 6.20
CA ILE A 101 -8.30 0.30 6.19
C ILE A 101 -7.20 1.27 5.75
N THR A 102 -7.46 2.06 4.72
CA THR A 102 -6.49 3.02 4.22
C THR A 102 -6.14 4.09 5.27
N GLN A 103 -7.13 4.55 6.02
CA GLN A 103 -6.89 5.55 7.06
C GLN A 103 -6.05 5.01 8.22
N ILE A 104 -6.25 3.76 8.58
CA ILE A 104 -5.53 3.13 9.70
C ILE A 104 -4.08 2.86 9.35
N THR A 105 -3.77 2.66 8.07
CA THR A 105 -2.45 2.22 7.62
C THR A 105 -1.48 3.34 7.30
N ILE A 106 -1.77 4.58 7.68
CA ILE A 106 -0.85 5.68 7.45
C ILE A 106 0.32 5.59 8.41
N GLU A 107 1.52 5.45 7.86
CA GLU A 107 2.74 5.42 8.65
C GLU A 107 3.83 6.22 7.94
N PRO A 108 4.65 7.02 8.66
CA PRO A 108 5.71 7.80 8.03
C PRO A 108 6.72 6.91 7.34
N GLY A 109 7.13 7.30 6.15
CA GLY A 109 8.14 6.58 5.39
C GLY A 109 7.61 5.46 4.50
N VAL A 110 6.31 5.24 4.47
CA VAL A 110 5.68 4.25 3.59
C VAL A 110 4.65 4.94 2.71
N ASP A 111 4.83 4.85 1.41
CA ASP A 111 3.85 5.33 0.45
C ASP A 111 2.81 4.27 0.19
N VAL A 112 1.55 4.67 0.29
CA VAL A 112 0.42 3.77 0.09
C VAL A 112 -0.37 4.24 -1.13
N GLU A 113 -0.54 3.35 -2.10
CA GLU A 113 -1.34 3.62 -3.29
C GLU A 113 -2.45 2.58 -3.37
N VAL A 114 -3.67 3.05 -3.56
CA VAL A 114 -4.84 2.17 -3.68
C VAL A 114 -5.41 2.32 -5.09
N VAL A 115 -5.49 1.21 -5.80
CA VAL A 115 -6.03 1.18 -7.15
C VAL A 115 -7.22 0.24 -7.17
N VAL A 116 -8.32 0.71 -7.73
CA VAL A 116 -9.50 -0.13 -7.94
C VAL A 116 -9.30 -0.94 -9.20
N ALA A 117 -9.35 -2.26 -9.04
CA ALA A 117 -9.25 -3.14 -10.19
C ALA A 117 -10.59 -3.19 -10.91
N SER A 118 -10.58 -2.85 -12.20
CA SER A 118 -11.75 -3.00 -13.04
C SER A 118 -11.70 -4.37 -13.71
N ASP A 119 -12.80 -5.07 -13.66
CA ASP A 119 -12.91 -6.36 -14.35
C ASP A 119 -13.01 -6.22 -15.85
#